data_52115b0ff3c2bbfdffb645625a122fc2
#
_entry.id   52115b0ff3c2bbfdffb645625a122fc2
#
_cell.length_a   1.000
_cell.length_b   1.000
_cell.length_c   1.000
_cell.angle_alpha   90.00
_cell.angle_beta   90.00
_cell.angle_gamma   90.00
#
_symmetry.space_group_name_H-M   'P 1'
#
loop_
_entity.id
_entity.type
_entity.pdbx_description
1 polymer ?
#
loop_
_entity_poly.entity_id
_entity_poly.type
_entity_poly.pdbx_seq_one_letter_code
_entity_poly.pdbx_strand_id
1 'polypeptide(L)'
;VGYMAFIFYQSLKGGLAYKKEFENFKNSHKHYETMVDGGYWVGVMVAMAVLAFVLMFMAPKLASNGQTYYYYLAYGCIGLVFLGLAIDSYTHRRIYFTEEGFFFEDTYYRYRMLANFEFKNGIVARNCNVLMSNRDKIVVTKKIGEALQERQKAFKKAKKERRK
;
A
#
# COMPACT_ATOMS: atom_id res chain seq x y z
N VAL A 1 -15.84 18.32 5.99
CA VAL A 1 -14.99 17.94 7.14
C VAL A 1 -15.26 16.49 7.55
N GLY A 2 -16.53 16.13 7.76
CA GLY A 2 -16.87 14.77 8.18
C GLY A 2 -16.43 13.68 7.20
N TYR A 3 -16.49 13.95 5.89
CA TYR A 3 -16.06 13.02 4.85
C TYR A 3 -14.55 12.74 4.90
N MET A 4 -13.74 13.79 5.10
CA MET A 4 -12.29 13.65 5.22
C MET A 4 -11.90 12.86 6.47
N ALA A 5 -12.55 13.13 7.60
CA ALA A 5 -12.34 12.35 8.83
C ALA A 5 -12.72 10.89 8.65
N PHE A 6 -13.79 10.60 7.91
CA PHE A 6 -14.23 9.24 7.60
C PHE A 6 -13.20 8.49 6.74
N ILE A 7 -12.64 9.14 5.72
CA ILE A 7 -11.58 8.55 4.87
C ILE A 7 -10.36 8.24 5.72
N PHE A 8 -9.93 9.17 6.56
CA PHE A 8 -8.78 8.94 7.46
C PHE A 8 -9.05 7.77 8.41
N TYR A 9 -10.24 7.69 8.98
CA TYR A 9 -10.64 6.58 9.85
C TYR A 9 -10.57 5.25 9.12
N GLN A 10 -11.05 5.17 7.88
CA GLN A 10 -10.98 3.95 7.08
C GLN A 10 -9.55 3.55 6.79
N SER A 11 -8.68 4.50 6.43
CA SER A 11 -7.27 4.24 6.18
C SER A 11 -6.57 3.74 7.45
N LEU A 12 -6.87 4.34 8.60
CA LEU A 12 -6.31 3.93 9.88
C LEU A 12 -6.77 2.51 10.24
N LYS A 13 -8.05 2.21 10.06
CA LYS A 13 -8.60 0.87 10.29
C LYS A 13 -7.95 -0.17 9.39
N GLY A 14 -7.74 0.16 8.12
CA GLY A 14 -7.03 -0.71 7.17
C GLY A 14 -5.58 -0.96 7.60
N GLY A 15 -4.88 0.08 8.08
CA GLY A 15 -3.52 -0.05 8.60
C GLY A 15 -3.43 -0.93 9.84
N LEU A 16 -4.40 -0.84 10.74
CA LEU A 16 -4.47 -1.70 11.94
C LEU A 16 -4.76 -3.16 11.58
N ALA A 17 -5.68 -3.38 10.64
CA ALA A 17 -5.98 -4.73 10.14
C ALA A 17 -4.75 -5.33 9.46
N TYR A 18 -4.03 -4.56 8.67
CA TYR A 18 -2.77 -4.97 8.04
C TYR A 18 -1.75 -5.41 9.09
N LYS A 19 -1.55 -4.60 10.14
CA LYS A 19 -0.61 -4.91 11.21
C LYS A 19 -0.94 -6.22 11.89
N LYS A 20 -2.21 -6.44 12.22
CA LYS A 20 -2.69 -7.67 12.85
C LYS A 20 -2.46 -8.89 11.97
N GLU A 21 -2.85 -8.83 10.72
CA GLU A 21 -2.67 -9.93 9.78
C GLU A 21 -1.19 -10.19 9.49
N PHE A 22 -0.38 -9.13 9.45
CA PHE A 22 1.06 -9.27 9.28
C PHE A 22 1.73 -9.97 10.46
N GLU A 23 1.30 -9.68 11.68
CA GLU A 23 1.78 -10.40 12.87
C GLU A 23 1.41 -11.88 12.80
N ASN A 24 0.18 -12.20 12.38
CA ASN A 24 -0.24 -13.58 12.16
C ASN A 24 0.62 -14.27 11.07
N PHE A 25 0.91 -13.56 10.00
CA PHE A 25 1.79 -14.05 8.94
C PHE A 25 3.20 -14.35 9.45
N LYS A 26 3.79 -13.44 10.24
CA LYS A 26 5.11 -13.66 10.84
C LYS A 26 5.16 -14.88 11.74
N ASN A 27 4.11 -15.09 12.53
CA ASN A 27 4.01 -16.24 13.43
C ASN A 27 3.89 -17.55 12.67
N SER A 28 3.24 -17.54 11.51
CA SER A 28 3.06 -18.72 10.66
C SER A 28 4.25 -18.99 9.75
N HIS A 29 4.99 -17.96 9.35
CA HIS A 29 6.11 -18.06 8.38
C HIS A 29 7.35 -17.40 8.96
N LYS A 30 8.32 -18.21 9.39
CA LYS A 30 9.57 -17.72 9.98
C LYS A 30 10.56 -17.16 8.97
N HIS A 31 10.50 -17.64 7.72
CA HIS A 31 11.39 -17.22 6.65
C HIS A 31 10.58 -16.55 5.53
N TYR A 32 10.83 -15.29 5.30
CA TYR A 32 10.20 -14.53 4.22
C TYR A 32 11.17 -13.47 3.70
N GLU A 33 11.01 -13.11 2.44
CA GLU A 33 11.76 -12.02 1.81
C GLU A 33 10.83 -10.81 1.64
N THR A 34 11.32 -9.63 1.97
CA THR A 34 10.56 -8.39 1.84
C THR A 34 10.98 -7.66 0.57
N MET A 35 10.01 -7.21 -0.20
CA MET A 35 10.22 -6.34 -1.34
C MET A 35 9.40 -5.06 -1.17
N VAL A 36 10.04 -3.91 -1.34
CA VAL A 36 9.39 -2.61 -1.27
C VAL A 36 9.66 -1.87 -2.59
N ASP A 37 8.62 -1.44 -3.26
CA ASP A 37 8.74 -0.64 -4.47
C ASP A 37 8.15 0.75 -4.24
N GLY A 38 8.98 1.76 -4.43
CA GLY A 38 8.57 3.15 -4.26
C GLY A 38 8.29 3.54 -2.81
N GLY A 39 9.01 2.95 -1.86
CA GLY A 39 8.88 3.27 -0.42
C GLY A 39 9.10 4.74 -0.10
N TYR A 40 9.84 5.47 -0.94
CA TYR A 40 10.06 6.90 -0.80
C TYR A 40 8.74 7.70 -0.87
N TRP A 41 7.73 7.19 -1.55
CA TRP A 41 6.41 7.86 -1.64
C TRP A 41 5.74 7.99 -0.27
N VAL A 42 5.96 7.01 0.62
CA VAL A 42 5.46 7.11 2.00
C VAL A 42 6.09 8.31 2.69
N GLY A 43 7.40 8.48 2.53
CA GLY A 43 8.12 9.63 3.06
C GLY A 43 7.62 10.96 2.48
N VAL A 44 7.36 11.00 1.17
CA VAL A 44 6.79 12.20 0.50
C VAL A 44 5.42 12.54 1.06
N MET A 45 4.54 11.55 1.22
CA MET A 45 3.19 11.78 1.77
C MET A 45 3.24 12.25 3.21
N VAL A 46 4.12 11.67 4.04
CA VAL A 46 4.32 12.11 5.43
C VAL A 46 4.86 13.55 5.46
N ALA A 47 5.81 13.88 4.60
CA ALA A 47 6.37 15.22 4.51
C ALA A 47 5.29 16.25 4.12
N MET A 48 4.43 15.91 3.17
CA MET A 48 3.31 16.79 2.78
C MET A 48 2.31 16.95 3.90
N ALA A 49 2.03 15.90 4.67
CA ALA A 49 1.15 15.98 5.85
C ALA A 49 1.75 16.92 6.91
N VAL A 50 3.04 16.80 7.20
CA VAL A 50 3.75 17.66 8.15
C VAL A 50 3.70 19.10 7.68
N LEU A 51 3.94 19.36 6.39
CA LEU A 51 3.85 20.71 5.82
C LEU A 51 2.45 21.31 5.99
N ALA A 52 1.41 20.51 5.73
CA ALA A 52 0.03 20.96 5.90
C ALA A 52 -0.28 21.34 7.35
N PHE A 53 0.18 20.56 8.32
CA PHE A 53 -0.01 20.86 9.74
C PHE A 53 0.80 22.07 10.18
N VAL A 54 2.02 22.27 9.66
CA VAL A 54 2.80 23.48 9.91
C VAL A 54 2.06 24.72 9.39
N LEU A 55 1.50 24.66 8.19
CA LEU A 55 0.70 25.75 7.64
C LEU A 55 -0.56 25.99 8.46
N MET A 56 -1.16 24.94 9.03
CA MET A 56 -2.29 25.10 9.95
C MET A 56 -1.90 25.92 11.19
N PHE A 57 -0.75 25.65 11.79
CA PHE A 57 -0.26 26.41 12.93
C PHE A 57 0.12 27.86 12.56
N MET A 58 0.51 28.10 11.31
CA MET A 58 0.82 29.44 10.80
C MET A 58 -0.43 30.20 10.33
N ALA A 59 -1.60 29.60 10.35
CA ALA A 59 -2.83 30.19 9.87
C ALA A 59 -3.13 31.58 10.47
N PRO A 60 -2.92 31.86 11.79
CA PRO A 60 -3.13 33.20 12.34
C PRO A 60 -2.26 34.30 11.71
N LYS A 61 -1.08 33.90 11.20
CA LYS A 61 -0.16 34.84 10.53
C LYS A 61 -0.49 35.04 9.06
N LEU A 62 -1.07 34.00 8.41
CA LEU A 62 -1.42 34.03 6.99
C LEU A 62 -2.80 34.63 6.74
N ALA A 63 -3.72 34.42 7.67
CA ALA A 63 -5.09 34.90 7.53
C ALA A 63 -5.21 36.36 7.90
N SER A 64 -5.78 37.16 7.00
CA SER A 64 -6.26 38.50 7.27
C SER A 64 -7.79 38.47 7.43
N ASN A 65 -8.36 39.41 8.18
CA ASN A 65 -9.82 39.59 8.29
C ASN A 65 -10.61 38.47 9.00
N GLY A 66 -10.01 37.80 9.98
CA GLY A 66 -10.74 36.86 10.83
C GLY A 66 -11.10 35.50 10.20
N GLN A 67 -10.51 35.17 9.06
CA GLN A 67 -10.75 33.88 8.36
C GLN A 67 -9.86 32.75 8.82
N THR A 68 -9.22 32.86 9.97
CA THR A 68 -8.31 31.84 10.54
C THR A 68 -8.97 30.48 10.67
N TYR A 69 -10.25 30.43 11.03
CA TYR A 69 -11.00 29.17 11.19
C TYR A 69 -11.03 28.37 9.89
N TYR A 70 -11.25 29.02 8.74
CA TYR A 70 -11.28 28.33 7.45
C TYR A 70 -9.90 27.77 7.07
N TYR A 71 -8.83 28.46 7.39
CA TYR A 71 -7.47 27.98 7.15
C TYR A 71 -7.15 26.77 8.02
N TYR A 72 -7.56 26.77 9.29
CA TYR A 72 -7.40 25.61 10.16
C TYR A 72 -8.10 24.38 9.59
N LEU A 73 -9.35 24.54 9.16
CA LEU A 73 -10.11 23.43 8.57
C LEU A 73 -9.46 22.94 7.27
N ALA A 74 -9.09 23.84 6.37
CA ALA A 74 -8.52 23.47 5.08
C ALA A 74 -7.19 22.72 5.24
N TYR A 75 -6.24 23.27 5.98
CA TYR A 75 -4.94 22.64 6.16
C TYR A 75 -5.02 21.39 7.03
N GLY A 76 -5.88 21.36 8.02
CA GLY A 76 -6.13 20.16 8.81
C GLY A 76 -6.67 19.01 7.98
N CYS A 77 -7.64 19.26 7.10
CA CYS A 77 -8.20 18.27 6.18
C CYS A 77 -7.14 17.77 5.20
N ILE A 78 -6.33 18.65 4.63
CA ILE A 78 -5.24 18.28 3.72
C ILE A 78 -4.25 17.38 4.44
N GLY A 79 -3.85 17.72 5.66
CA GLY A 79 -2.94 16.92 6.47
C GLY A 79 -3.49 15.53 6.74
N LEU A 80 -4.78 15.40 7.09
CA LEU A 80 -5.42 14.11 7.32
C LEU A 80 -5.47 13.25 6.05
N VAL A 81 -5.75 13.87 4.90
CA VAL A 81 -5.77 13.15 3.61
C VAL A 81 -4.38 12.59 3.29
N PHE A 82 -3.32 13.40 3.47
CA PHE A 82 -1.95 12.93 3.21
C PHE A 82 -1.52 11.84 4.18
N LEU A 83 -1.92 11.90 5.45
CA LEU A 83 -1.65 10.82 6.40
C LEU A 83 -2.35 9.53 5.99
N GLY A 84 -3.61 9.60 5.56
CA GLY A 84 -4.33 8.45 5.03
C GLY A 84 -3.64 7.86 3.82
N LEU A 85 -3.21 8.71 2.87
CA LEU A 85 -2.47 8.27 1.69
C LEU A 85 -1.12 7.64 2.05
N ALA A 86 -0.44 8.14 3.08
CA ALA A 86 0.81 7.55 3.56
C ALA A 86 0.59 6.13 4.09
N ILE A 87 -0.48 5.92 4.88
CA ILE A 87 -0.84 4.60 5.39
C ILE A 87 -1.14 3.64 4.23
N ASP A 88 -1.96 4.07 3.28
CA ASP A 88 -2.32 3.26 2.11
C ASP A 88 -1.09 2.93 1.27
N SER A 89 -0.21 3.89 1.03
CA SER A 89 1.04 3.67 0.28
C SER A 89 1.94 2.67 0.99
N TYR A 90 2.03 2.74 2.31
CA TYR A 90 2.83 1.80 3.09
C TYR A 90 2.35 0.36 2.88
N THR A 91 1.05 0.12 2.90
CA THR A 91 0.48 -1.23 2.76
C THR A 91 0.53 -1.75 1.33
N HIS A 92 0.33 -0.88 0.31
CA HIS A 92 0.24 -1.29 -1.10
C HIS A 92 1.60 -1.43 -1.80
N ARG A 93 2.68 -0.90 -1.21
CA ARG A 93 4.00 -0.92 -1.83
C ARG A 93 4.94 -1.94 -1.22
N ARG A 94 4.46 -2.76 -0.30
CA ARG A 94 5.24 -3.81 0.36
C ARG A 94 4.65 -5.18 0.07
N ILE A 95 5.53 -6.12 -0.20
CA ILE A 95 5.14 -7.51 -0.40
C ILE A 95 6.17 -8.39 0.30
N TYR A 96 5.70 -9.50 0.86
CA TYR A 96 6.54 -10.45 1.57
C TYR A 96 6.42 -11.80 0.87
N PHE A 97 7.54 -12.32 0.39
CA PHE A 97 7.60 -13.58 -0.35
C PHE A 97 8.00 -14.74 0.56
N THR A 98 7.33 -15.86 0.40
CA THR A 98 7.69 -17.15 1.02
C THR A 98 7.93 -18.17 -0.08
N GLU A 99 8.29 -19.40 0.28
CA GLU A 99 8.52 -20.47 -0.69
C GLU A 99 7.25 -20.87 -1.46
N GLU A 100 6.09 -20.80 -0.80
CA GLU A 100 4.82 -21.27 -1.37
C GLU A 100 3.88 -20.15 -1.82
N GLY A 101 4.13 -18.91 -1.39
CA GLY A 101 3.26 -17.82 -1.70
C GLY A 101 3.80 -16.46 -1.27
N PHE A 102 2.90 -15.52 -1.11
CA PHE A 102 3.26 -14.15 -0.75
C PHE A 102 2.16 -13.51 0.10
N PHE A 103 2.57 -12.59 0.96
CA PHE A 103 1.66 -11.76 1.74
C PHE A 103 1.62 -10.36 1.13
N PHE A 104 0.43 -9.93 0.73
CA PHE A 104 0.21 -8.60 0.14
C PHE A 104 -1.05 -7.99 0.74
N GLU A 105 -0.99 -6.71 1.07
CA GLU A 105 -2.01 -6.00 1.83
C GLU A 105 -2.26 -6.69 3.17
N ASP A 106 -3.39 -7.33 3.36
CA ASP A 106 -3.77 -8.02 4.60
C ASP A 106 -4.03 -9.51 4.37
N THR A 107 -3.63 -10.06 3.23
CA THR A 107 -3.97 -11.42 2.83
C THR A 107 -2.76 -12.18 2.31
N TYR A 108 -2.66 -13.43 2.70
CA TYR A 108 -1.66 -14.37 2.19
C TYR A 108 -2.22 -15.11 0.97
N TYR A 109 -1.49 -15.01 -0.14
CA TYR A 109 -1.84 -15.67 -1.40
C TYR A 109 -0.80 -16.75 -1.73
N ARG A 110 -1.25 -17.83 -2.35
CA ARG A 110 -0.34 -18.87 -2.84
C ARG A 110 -0.04 -18.66 -4.31
N TYR A 111 1.18 -19.00 -4.74
CA TYR A 111 1.59 -18.84 -6.14
C TYR A 111 0.68 -19.58 -7.11
N ARG A 112 0.15 -20.74 -6.71
CA ARG A 112 -0.77 -21.52 -7.54
C ARG A 112 -2.09 -20.79 -7.84
N MET A 113 -2.44 -19.79 -7.05
CA MET A 113 -3.66 -19.01 -7.26
C MET A 113 -3.49 -17.95 -8.36
N LEU A 114 -2.28 -17.64 -8.76
CA LEU A 114 -2.00 -16.64 -9.78
C LEU A 114 -2.38 -17.20 -11.16
N ALA A 115 -3.32 -16.52 -11.84
CA ALA A 115 -3.81 -16.94 -13.15
C ALA A 115 -3.19 -16.14 -14.30
N ASN A 116 -3.19 -14.81 -14.20
CA ASN A 116 -2.72 -13.94 -15.28
C ASN A 116 -2.17 -12.62 -14.75
N PHE A 117 -1.30 -12.01 -15.55
CA PHE A 117 -0.68 -10.72 -15.23
C PHE A 117 -0.94 -9.74 -16.38
N GLU A 118 -1.56 -8.60 -16.08
CA GLU A 118 -1.74 -7.51 -17.03
C GLU A 118 -0.89 -6.32 -16.63
N PHE A 119 0.11 -5.98 -17.46
CA PHE A 119 0.98 -4.83 -17.21
C PHE A 119 0.41 -3.60 -17.90
N LYS A 120 0.17 -2.56 -17.09
CA LYS A 120 -0.30 -1.26 -17.59
C LYS A 120 0.80 -0.21 -17.48
N ASN A 121 1.19 0.35 -18.61
CA ASN A 121 2.17 1.44 -18.68
C ASN A 121 1.42 2.78 -18.72
N GLY A 122 1.12 3.33 -17.54
CA GLY A 122 0.55 4.67 -17.43
C GLY A 122 1.64 5.74 -17.43
N ILE A 123 1.27 6.98 -17.76
CA ILE A 123 2.19 8.12 -17.73
C ILE A 123 2.62 8.43 -16.28
N VAL A 124 1.69 8.32 -15.32
CA VAL A 124 1.90 8.66 -13.92
C VAL A 124 2.26 7.43 -13.08
N ALA A 125 1.69 6.27 -13.39
CA ALA A 125 1.90 5.06 -12.61
C ALA A 125 2.02 3.84 -13.52
N ARG A 126 3.01 3.00 -13.24
CA ARG A 126 3.19 1.71 -13.89
C ARG A 126 2.69 0.63 -12.94
N ASN A 127 1.57 0.05 -13.28
CA ASN A 127 0.90 -0.95 -12.45
C ASN A 127 0.79 -2.28 -13.17
N CYS A 128 0.63 -3.34 -12.39
CA CYS A 128 0.33 -4.66 -12.87
C CYS A 128 -0.96 -5.14 -12.19
N ASN A 129 -1.93 -5.55 -12.99
CA ASN A 129 -3.13 -6.21 -12.51
C ASN A 129 -2.89 -7.71 -12.47
N VAL A 130 -2.96 -8.30 -11.28
CA VAL A 130 -2.77 -9.73 -11.10
C VAL A 130 -4.14 -10.37 -10.93
N LEU A 131 -4.51 -11.25 -11.87
CA LEU A 131 -5.76 -11.99 -11.83
C LEU A 131 -5.53 -13.33 -11.14
N MET A 132 -6.41 -13.65 -10.19
CA MET A 132 -6.37 -14.89 -9.44
C MET A 132 -7.32 -15.93 -10.02
N SER A 133 -7.07 -17.21 -9.75
CA SER A 133 -7.94 -18.30 -10.20
C SER A 133 -9.34 -18.26 -9.59
N ASN A 134 -9.48 -17.65 -8.41
CA ASN A 134 -10.78 -17.46 -7.74
C ASN A 134 -11.51 -16.19 -8.18
N ARG A 135 -11.09 -15.57 -9.29
CA ARG A 135 -11.60 -14.33 -9.87
C ARG A 135 -11.26 -13.05 -9.09
N ASP A 136 -10.50 -13.15 -8.01
CA ASP A 136 -9.99 -11.98 -7.32
C ASP A 136 -8.92 -11.29 -8.16
N LYS A 137 -8.81 -9.98 -7.98
CA LYS A 137 -7.85 -9.15 -8.69
C LYS A 137 -7.11 -8.27 -7.69
N ILE A 138 -5.79 -8.28 -7.78
CA ILE A 138 -4.95 -7.36 -7.00
C ILE A 138 -4.19 -6.43 -7.95
N VAL A 139 -3.94 -5.21 -7.50
CA VAL A 139 -3.17 -4.22 -8.24
C VAL A 139 -1.85 -4.03 -7.50
N VAL A 140 -0.75 -4.32 -8.19
CA VAL A 140 0.60 -4.17 -7.65
C VAL A 140 1.42 -3.26 -8.55
N THR A 141 2.56 -2.79 -8.08
CA THR A 141 3.47 -2.03 -8.94
C THR A 141 4.08 -2.96 -9.99
N LYS A 142 4.58 -2.38 -11.08
CA LYS A 142 5.17 -3.15 -12.19
C LYS A 142 6.32 -4.05 -11.70
N LYS A 143 7.21 -3.51 -10.86
CA LYS A 143 8.34 -4.27 -10.31
C LYS A 143 7.89 -5.46 -9.46
N ILE A 144 6.90 -5.24 -8.61
CA ILE A 144 6.32 -6.30 -7.78
C ILE A 144 5.65 -7.35 -8.67
N GLY A 145 4.91 -6.92 -9.71
CA GLY A 145 4.30 -7.83 -10.67
C GLY A 145 5.31 -8.70 -11.42
N GLU A 146 6.42 -8.11 -11.86
CA GLU A 146 7.51 -8.85 -12.49
C GLU A 146 8.15 -9.87 -11.54
N ALA A 147 8.38 -9.48 -10.30
CA ALA A 147 8.93 -10.37 -9.26
C ALA A 147 7.98 -11.52 -8.96
N LEU A 148 6.67 -11.27 -8.88
CA LEU A 148 5.65 -12.30 -8.69
C LEU A 148 5.65 -13.30 -9.85
N GLN A 149 5.75 -12.81 -11.08
CA GLN A 149 5.78 -13.64 -12.27
C GLN A 149 7.00 -14.57 -12.28
N GLU A 150 8.18 -14.03 -11.95
CA GLU A 150 9.41 -14.81 -11.84
C GLU A 150 9.31 -15.88 -10.75
N ARG A 151 8.79 -15.54 -9.58
CA ARG A 151 8.64 -16.48 -8.47
C ARG A 151 7.62 -17.56 -8.78
N GLN A 152 6.54 -17.22 -9.50
CA GLN A 152 5.58 -18.24 -9.95
C GLN A 152 6.23 -19.23 -10.92
N LYS A 153 7.03 -18.75 -11.86
CA LYS A 153 7.76 -19.61 -12.79
C LYS A 153 8.73 -20.54 -12.06
N ALA A 154 9.47 -19.99 -11.09
CA ALA A 154 10.40 -20.78 -10.27
C ALA A 154 9.65 -21.83 -9.43
N PHE A 155 8.50 -21.47 -8.86
CA PHE A 155 7.66 -22.39 -8.09
C PHE A 155 7.13 -23.53 -8.96
N LYS A 156 6.64 -23.26 -10.15
CA LYS A 156 6.15 -24.26 -11.10
C LYS A 156 7.28 -25.21 -11.54
N LYS A 157 8.47 -24.67 -11.78
CA LYS A 157 9.65 -25.44 -12.15
C LYS A 157 10.06 -26.38 -11.02
N ALA A 158 10.15 -25.88 -9.79
CA ALA A 158 10.49 -26.68 -8.61
C ALA A 158 9.46 -27.79 -8.38
N LYS A 159 8.17 -27.51 -8.53
CA LYS A 159 7.10 -28.49 -8.41
C LYS A 159 7.20 -29.58 -9.47
N LYS A 160 7.54 -29.21 -10.71
CA LYS A 160 7.73 -30.16 -11.81
C LYS A 160 8.94 -31.09 -11.56
N GLU A 161 10.03 -30.53 -11.02
CA GLU A 161 11.22 -31.32 -10.65
C GLU A 161 10.92 -32.29 -9.51
N ARG A 162 10.10 -31.90 -8.52
CA ARG A 162 9.71 -32.81 -7.41
C ARG A 162 8.86 -33.98 -7.87
N ARG A 163 8.16 -33.88 -9.02
CA ARG A 163 7.34 -34.96 -9.58
C ARG A 163 8.14 -35.96 -10.42
N LYS A 164 9.37 -35.60 -10.78
CA LYS A 164 10.29 -36.54 -11.44
C LYS A 164 11.05 -37.36 -10.39
#